data_078ea1b9886f9bd0148a3a2e587b0841
#
_entry.id   078ea1b9886f9bd0148a3a2e587b0841
#
_cell.length_a   1.000
_cell.length_b   1.000
_cell.length_c   1.000
_cell.angle_alpha   90.00
_cell.angle_beta   90.00
_cell.angle_gamma   90.00
#
_symmetry.space_group_name_H-M   'P 1'
#
loop_
_entity.id
_entity.type
_entity.pdbx_description
1 polymer ?
#
loop_
_entity_poly.entity_id
_entity_poly.type
_entity_poly.pdbx_seq_one_letter_code
_entity_poly.pdbx_strand_id
1 'polypeptide(L)'
;MHSTIVNERSLRTCNFPITLQDIRTLKELYRLKAETKDLREPIVRNIMKQRVVGKGCLESLKNALYSLETIYIDDYTGQRLLRLDGMKQIEVDLTYEIRELQKDIYYLEYGEDRFIEYLAKFIPGFTDYVTEGVEMLRGKSFSAFITDRDGTTNNYCGRYRSSIQPIYNSVFLSRFAKHCCRYPMIVTSAPLKDFGILNVSINPEHIFVYAGSKGREFIDIGGNFHSFPIEPGKQEMIRLLNERMQLLLLDPSFEKFNFIGSAMQIKFGQTTIARQDITRSVNEAESAAFLEKVKGIVRDIDPEGKNFRIEDTGLDIEIILTIDVDPQTGQFRDFDKGDGLEFIDHKLEIDHAVGPVLVCGDTSSDIPMLKKAIEMYKDVWAIFVTRDEKLMRRVRELCPKSYMVPYPDILLTILGLLSL
;
A
#
# COMPACT_ATOMS: atom_id res chain seq x y z
N MET A 1 -22.76 -23.37 7.36
CA MET A 1 -23.40 -23.31 6.02
C MET A 1 -22.36 -22.78 5.04
N HIS A 2 -21.85 -23.62 4.12
CA HIS A 2 -20.86 -23.21 3.13
C HIS A 2 -21.56 -22.33 2.08
N SER A 3 -21.58 -21.05 2.26
CA SER A 3 -22.12 -20.14 1.24
C SER A 3 -21.03 -19.81 0.24
N THR A 4 -21.06 -20.43 -0.92
CA THR A 4 -20.28 -19.97 -2.08
C THR A 4 -20.66 -18.53 -2.37
N ILE A 5 -19.68 -17.63 -2.44
CA ILE A 5 -19.91 -16.19 -2.69
C ILE A 5 -20.45 -15.97 -4.09
N VAL A 6 -20.08 -16.84 -5.04
CA VAL A 6 -20.55 -16.82 -6.42
C VAL A 6 -21.73 -17.78 -6.57
N ASN A 7 -22.85 -17.26 -7.05
CA ASN A 7 -24.00 -18.09 -7.36
C ASN A 7 -23.94 -18.56 -8.82
N GLU A 8 -23.83 -19.88 -9.02
CA GLU A 8 -23.78 -20.48 -10.35
C GLU A 8 -25.04 -20.23 -11.21
N ARG A 9 -26.20 -20.02 -10.55
CA ARG A 9 -27.46 -19.75 -11.24
C ARG A 9 -27.66 -18.27 -11.60
N SER A 10 -26.78 -17.37 -11.15
CA SER A 10 -26.87 -15.95 -11.48
C SER A 10 -26.37 -15.69 -12.90
N LEU A 11 -27.28 -15.42 -13.81
CA LEU A 11 -27.01 -14.95 -15.19
C LEU A 11 -26.58 -13.47 -15.23
N ARG A 12 -26.26 -12.83 -14.09
CA ARG A 12 -25.82 -11.44 -14.09
C ARG A 12 -24.49 -11.34 -14.81
N THR A 13 -24.48 -10.57 -15.88
CA THR A 13 -23.27 -10.24 -16.64
C THR A 13 -22.31 -9.42 -15.77
N CYS A 14 -21.02 -9.66 -15.92
CA CYS A 14 -20.00 -8.82 -15.34
C CYS A 14 -20.04 -7.45 -16.01
N ASN A 15 -20.07 -6.36 -15.25
CA ASN A 15 -20.06 -5.00 -15.80
C ASN A 15 -18.70 -4.62 -16.41
N PHE A 16 -17.63 -5.31 -15.99
CA PHE A 16 -16.26 -5.07 -16.44
C PHE A 16 -15.61 -6.40 -16.86
N PRO A 17 -16.04 -6.99 -17.99
CA PRO A 17 -15.51 -8.27 -18.43
C PRO A 17 -14.06 -8.13 -18.89
N ILE A 18 -13.17 -8.98 -18.35
CA ILE A 18 -11.79 -9.12 -18.81
C ILE A 18 -11.72 -10.36 -19.70
N THR A 19 -11.25 -10.17 -20.92
CA THR A 19 -10.93 -11.27 -21.85
C THR A 19 -9.47 -11.67 -21.71
N LEU A 20 -9.10 -12.80 -22.28
CA LEU A 20 -7.70 -13.21 -22.41
C LEU A 20 -6.91 -12.18 -23.21
N GLN A 21 -5.74 -11.79 -22.69
CA GLN A 21 -4.86 -10.80 -23.28
C GLN A 21 -3.45 -11.37 -23.42
N ASP A 22 -2.81 -11.08 -24.55
CA ASP A 22 -1.39 -11.35 -24.76
C ASP A 22 -0.60 -10.12 -24.27
N ILE A 23 -0.05 -10.22 -23.06
CA ILE A 23 0.66 -9.14 -22.39
C ILE A 23 2.13 -9.18 -22.77
N ARG A 24 2.60 -8.19 -23.52
CA ARG A 24 3.97 -8.08 -24.03
C ARG A 24 4.73 -6.87 -23.50
N THR A 25 4.02 -5.86 -22.96
CA THR A 25 4.59 -4.60 -22.52
C THR A 25 4.18 -4.27 -21.08
N LEU A 26 4.98 -3.46 -20.40
CA LEU A 26 4.61 -2.94 -19.07
C LEU A 26 3.34 -2.07 -19.11
N LYS A 27 3.11 -1.35 -20.21
CA LYS A 27 1.88 -0.55 -20.38
C LYS A 27 0.64 -1.45 -20.42
N GLU A 28 0.71 -2.59 -21.10
CA GLU A 28 -0.37 -3.58 -21.13
C GLU A 28 -0.58 -4.24 -19.77
N LEU A 29 0.50 -4.57 -19.05
CA LEU A 29 0.42 -5.07 -17.68
C LEU A 29 -0.32 -4.08 -16.78
N TYR A 30 0.07 -2.80 -16.79
CA TYR A 30 -0.60 -1.79 -15.95
C TYR A 30 -2.05 -1.55 -16.36
N ARG A 31 -2.38 -1.65 -17.67
CA ARG A 31 -3.77 -1.60 -18.13
C ARG A 31 -4.58 -2.76 -17.58
N LEU A 32 -4.08 -4.01 -17.70
CA LEU A 32 -4.74 -5.18 -17.12
C LEU A 32 -4.94 -5.03 -15.61
N LYS A 33 -3.95 -4.48 -14.88
CA LYS A 33 -4.08 -4.24 -13.44
C LYS A 33 -5.16 -3.21 -13.12
N ALA A 34 -5.29 -2.13 -13.89
CA ALA A 34 -6.39 -1.17 -13.75
C ALA A 34 -7.75 -1.84 -14.03
N GLU A 35 -7.85 -2.64 -15.09
CA GLU A 35 -9.07 -3.43 -15.38
C GLU A 35 -9.44 -4.37 -14.22
N THR A 36 -8.43 -5.01 -13.57
CA THR A 36 -8.70 -5.84 -12.37
C THR A 36 -9.18 -5.02 -11.19
N LYS A 37 -8.74 -3.77 -11.02
CA LYS A 37 -9.27 -2.86 -10.00
C LYS A 37 -10.74 -2.57 -10.24
N ASP A 38 -11.07 -2.13 -11.46
CA ASP A 38 -12.45 -1.78 -11.85
C ASP A 38 -13.41 -2.97 -11.72
N LEU A 39 -12.91 -4.19 -11.93
CA LEU A 39 -13.65 -5.43 -11.72
C LEU A 39 -13.84 -5.74 -10.22
N ARG A 40 -12.81 -5.58 -9.40
CA ARG A 40 -12.81 -5.92 -7.97
C ARG A 40 -13.71 -5.02 -7.13
N GLU A 41 -13.73 -3.71 -7.41
CA GLU A 41 -14.53 -2.75 -6.63
C GLU A 41 -16.02 -3.11 -6.53
N PRO A 42 -16.76 -3.35 -7.63
CA PRO A 42 -18.16 -3.75 -7.54
C PRO A 42 -18.35 -5.13 -6.89
N ILE A 43 -17.39 -6.05 -7.01
CA ILE A 43 -17.43 -7.34 -6.32
C ILE A 43 -17.42 -7.13 -4.81
N VAL A 44 -16.45 -6.37 -4.29
CA VAL A 44 -16.37 -6.04 -2.85
C VAL A 44 -17.64 -5.36 -2.39
N ARG A 45 -18.12 -4.36 -3.13
CA ARG A 45 -19.37 -3.64 -2.81
C ARG A 45 -20.57 -4.57 -2.72
N ASN A 46 -20.66 -5.57 -3.60
CA ASN A 46 -21.72 -6.56 -3.58
C ASN A 46 -21.60 -7.48 -2.36
N ILE A 47 -20.41 -8.00 -2.06
CA ILE A 47 -20.17 -8.86 -0.89
C ILE A 47 -20.52 -8.11 0.40
N MET A 48 -20.05 -6.88 0.56
CA MET A 48 -20.35 -6.05 1.74
C MET A 48 -21.83 -5.73 1.91
N LYS A 49 -22.63 -5.78 0.83
CA LYS A 49 -24.08 -5.63 0.85
C LYS A 49 -24.82 -6.97 0.83
N GLN A 50 -24.12 -8.08 1.07
CA GLN A 50 -24.66 -9.46 1.02
C GLN A 50 -25.40 -9.78 -0.30
N ARG A 51 -24.90 -9.20 -1.42
CA ARG A 51 -25.43 -9.44 -2.76
C ARG A 51 -24.60 -10.49 -3.47
N VAL A 52 -25.24 -11.21 -4.37
CA VAL A 52 -24.59 -12.25 -5.18
C VAL A 52 -23.62 -11.64 -6.19
N VAL A 53 -22.44 -12.23 -6.31
CA VAL A 53 -21.46 -11.97 -7.36
C VAL A 53 -21.78 -12.84 -8.57
N GLY A 54 -21.80 -12.25 -9.77
CA GLY A 54 -22.07 -12.97 -11.01
C GLY A 54 -20.90 -13.86 -11.44
N LYS A 55 -21.19 -15.02 -12.03
CA LYS A 55 -20.19 -15.98 -12.53
C LYS A 55 -19.22 -15.34 -13.53
N GLY A 56 -19.68 -14.41 -14.38
CA GLY A 56 -18.85 -13.70 -15.34
C GLY A 56 -17.71 -12.89 -14.69
N CYS A 57 -17.87 -12.43 -13.43
CA CYS A 57 -16.81 -11.73 -12.73
C CYS A 57 -15.66 -12.70 -12.33
N LEU A 58 -16.01 -13.91 -11.91
CA LEU A 58 -15.03 -14.95 -11.60
C LEU A 58 -14.25 -15.36 -12.85
N GLU A 59 -14.93 -15.59 -13.97
CA GLU A 59 -14.29 -15.91 -15.25
C GLU A 59 -13.36 -14.78 -15.72
N SER A 60 -13.73 -13.52 -15.52
CA SER A 60 -12.87 -12.36 -15.82
C SER A 60 -11.59 -12.36 -14.98
N LEU A 61 -11.65 -12.70 -13.68
CA LEU A 61 -10.44 -12.83 -12.85
C LEU A 61 -9.56 -14.00 -13.31
N LYS A 62 -10.16 -15.13 -13.71
CA LYS A 62 -9.42 -16.26 -14.30
C LYS A 62 -8.72 -15.89 -15.59
N ASN A 63 -9.38 -15.14 -16.45
CA ASN A 63 -8.78 -14.62 -17.69
C ASN A 63 -7.61 -13.68 -17.41
N ALA A 64 -7.75 -12.79 -16.40
CA ALA A 64 -6.65 -11.93 -15.97
C ALA A 64 -5.47 -12.74 -15.42
N LEU A 65 -5.73 -13.75 -14.60
CA LEU A 65 -4.70 -14.64 -14.07
C LEU A 65 -3.96 -15.37 -15.19
N TYR A 66 -4.70 -16.00 -16.09
CA TYR A 66 -4.12 -16.72 -17.22
C TYR A 66 -3.28 -15.79 -18.13
N SER A 67 -3.75 -14.57 -18.38
CA SER A 67 -2.99 -13.56 -19.15
C SER A 67 -1.64 -13.23 -18.50
N LEU A 68 -1.56 -13.20 -17.16
CA LEU A 68 -0.28 -12.99 -16.44
C LEU A 68 0.61 -14.24 -16.45
N GLU A 69 0.01 -15.43 -16.31
CA GLU A 69 0.75 -16.70 -16.25
C GLU A 69 1.39 -17.05 -17.60
N THR A 70 0.80 -16.60 -18.72
CA THR A 70 1.30 -16.84 -20.08
C THR A 70 2.38 -15.85 -20.54
N ILE A 71 2.72 -14.83 -19.75
CA ILE A 71 3.85 -13.94 -20.06
C ILE A 71 5.13 -14.77 -20.12
N TYR A 72 5.92 -14.55 -21.20
CA TYR A 72 7.16 -15.30 -21.46
C TYR A 72 8.12 -15.24 -20.25
N ILE A 73 8.64 -16.39 -19.90
CA ILE A 73 9.66 -16.56 -18.86
C ILE A 73 10.99 -16.82 -19.56
N ASP A 74 12.01 -16.06 -19.18
CA ASP A 74 13.36 -16.28 -19.65
C ASP A 74 13.95 -17.54 -19.03
N ASP A 75 14.45 -18.44 -19.87
CA ASP A 75 14.98 -19.75 -19.44
C ASP A 75 16.25 -19.65 -18.58
N TYR A 76 17.00 -18.54 -18.66
CA TYR A 76 18.25 -18.35 -17.93
C TYR A 76 18.01 -17.70 -16.55
N THR A 77 17.13 -16.69 -16.49
CA THR A 77 16.89 -15.92 -15.25
C THR A 77 15.68 -16.45 -14.46
N GLY A 78 14.78 -17.20 -15.11
CA GLY A 78 13.51 -17.62 -14.54
C GLY A 78 12.53 -16.46 -14.30
N GLN A 79 12.85 -15.26 -14.76
CA GLN A 79 12.02 -14.07 -14.64
C GLN A 79 11.15 -13.87 -15.89
N ARG A 80 10.00 -13.21 -15.72
CA ARG A 80 9.17 -12.81 -16.84
C ARG A 80 9.76 -11.61 -17.55
N LEU A 81 9.69 -11.61 -18.89
CA LEU A 81 10.19 -10.52 -19.71
C LEU A 81 9.04 -9.72 -20.32
N LEU A 82 9.06 -8.42 -20.11
CA LEU A 82 8.18 -7.46 -20.77
C LEU A 82 8.99 -6.41 -21.51
N ARG A 83 8.39 -5.80 -22.53
CA ARG A 83 8.99 -4.65 -23.22
C ARG A 83 8.64 -3.36 -22.48
N LEU A 84 9.60 -2.47 -22.38
CA LEU A 84 9.37 -1.09 -21.94
C LEU A 84 8.73 -0.29 -23.08
N ASP A 85 9.51 -0.12 -24.14
CA ASP A 85 9.13 0.46 -25.42
C ASP A 85 10.04 -0.11 -26.50
N GLY A 86 9.51 -0.30 -27.72
CA GLY A 86 10.25 -0.83 -28.84
C GLY A 86 10.95 -2.16 -28.55
N MET A 87 12.29 -2.17 -28.57
CA MET A 87 13.11 -3.37 -28.37
C MET A 87 13.65 -3.55 -26.94
N LYS A 88 13.52 -2.55 -26.07
CA LYS A 88 14.04 -2.64 -24.69
C LYS A 88 13.18 -3.60 -23.89
N GLN A 89 13.81 -4.60 -23.27
CA GLN A 89 13.17 -5.57 -22.38
C GLN A 89 13.50 -5.27 -20.91
N ILE A 90 12.61 -5.67 -20.05
CA ILE A 90 12.78 -5.58 -18.61
C ILE A 90 12.30 -6.87 -17.95
N GLU A 91 13.06 -7.34 -16.98
CA GLU A 91 12.65 -8.44 -16.12
C GLU A 91 11.60 -7.97 -15.12
N VAL A 92 10.58 -8.79 -14.88
CA VAL A 92 9.51 -8.49 -13.96
C VAL A 92 9.21 -9.70 -13.07
N ASP A 93 9.18 -9.47 -11.76
CA ASP A 93 8.58 -10.41 -10.82
C ASP A 93 7.07 -10.11 -10.71
N LEU A 94 6.24 -11.07 -11.07
CA LEU A 94 4.78 -10.99 -10.99
C LEU A 94 4.20 -11.91 -9.90
N THR A 95 5.03 -12.33 -8.96
CA THR A 95 4.61 -13.25 -7.89
C THR A 95 3.46 -12.67 -7.07
N TYR A 96 3.51 -11.38 -6.74
CA TYR A 96 2.42 -10.70 -6.04
C TYR A 96 1.12 -10.73 -6.86
N GLU A 97 1.19 -10.26 -8.10
CA GLU A 97 0.01 -10.10 -8.97
C GLU A 97 -0.72 -11.43 -9.21
N ILE A 98 0.05 -12.49 -9.45
CA ILE A 98 -0.45 -13.84 -9.67
C ILE A 98 -1.07 -14.41 -8.39
N ARG A 99 -0.34 -14.35 -7.27
CA ARG A 99 -0.82 -14.90 -5.98
C ARG A 99 -2.08 -14.20 -5.47
N GLU A 100 -2.15 -12.89 -5.59
CA GLU A 100 -3.33 -12.16 -5.11
C GLU A 100 -4.57 -12.42 -6.01
N LEU A 101 -4.40 -12.66 -7.31
CA LEU A 101 -5.50 -13.13 -8.17
C LEU A 101 -5.92 -14.56 -7.83
N GLN A 102 -4.98 -15.48 -7.57
CA GLN A 102 -5.28 -16.85 -7.14
C GLN A 102 -6.07 -16.87 -5.82
N LYS A 103 -5.68 -16.03 -4.85
CA LYS A 103 -6.41 -15.86 -3.59
C LYS A 103 -7.82 -15.33 -3.81
N ASP A 104 -8.01 -14.32 -4.65
CA ASP A 104 -9.33 -13.78 -4.97
C ASP A 104 -10.24 -14.83 -5.61
N ILE A 105 -9.72 -15.59 -6.58
CA ILE A 105 -10.45 -16.66 -7.25
C ILE A 105 -10.87 -17.71 -6.22
N TYR A 106 -9.92 -18.16 -5.38
CA TYR A 106 -10.21 -19.16 -4.35
C TYR A 106 -11.26 -18.67 -3.34
N TYR A 107 -11.11 -17.42 -2.88
CA TYR A 107 -12.07 -16.80 -1.95
C TYR A 107 -13.49 -16.75 -2.53
N LEU A 108 -13.63 -16.37 -3.80
CA LEU A 108 -14.92 -16.28 -4.47
C LEU A 108 -15.56 -17.66 -4.74
N GLU A 109 -14.75 -18.66 -5.10
CA GLU A 109 -15.25 -20.01 -5.42
C GLU A 109 -15.67 -20.78 -4.18
N TYR A 110 -14.88 -20.71 -3.11
CA TYR A 110 -15.04 -21.61 -1.96
C TYR A 110 -15.54 -20.92 -0.70
N GLY A 111 -15.60 -19.60 -0.68
CA GLY A 111 -16.05 -18.83 0.47
C GLY A 111 -14.98 -18.66 1.56
N GLU A 112 -15.35 -17.90 2.60
CA GLU A 112 -14.43 -17.41 3.62
C GLU A 112 -13.78 -18.52 4.45
N ASP A 113 -14.58 -19.47 4.97
CA ASP A 113 -14.07 -20.56 5.81
C ASP A 113 -13.00 -21.39 5.09
N ARG A 114 -13.30 -21.79 3.84
CA ARG A 114 -12.35 -22.53 3.01
C ARG A 114 -11.13 -21.72 2.60
N PHE A 115 -11.30 -20.42 2.44
CA PHE A 115 -10.19 -19.54 2.15
C PHE A 115 -9.23 -19.42 3.35
N ILE A 116 -9.74 -19.33 4.57
CA ILE A 116 -8.91 -19.34 5.80
C ILE A 116 -8.16 -20.67 5.92
N GLU A 117 -8.82 -21.81 5.67
CA GLU A 117 -8.16 -23.11 5.61
C GLU A 117 -7.06 -23.17 4.52
N TYR A 118 -7.31 -22.53 3.37
CA TYR A 118 -6.32 -22.42 2.28
C TYR A 118 -5.08 -21.64 2.73
N LEU A 119 -5.24 -20.48 3.36
CA LEU A 119 -4.12 -19.70 3.88
C LEU A 119 -3.30 -20.48 4.92
N ALA A 120 -3.97 -21.21 5.80
CA ALA A 120 -3.33 -22.03 6.84
C ALA A 120 -2.41 -23.13 6.26
N LYS A 121 -2.66 -23.61 5.04
CA LYS A 121 -1.80 -24.62 4.38
C LYS A 121 -0.46 -24.06 3.91
N PHE A 122 -0.40 -22.77 3.59
CA PHE A 122 0.77 -22.14 2.99
C PHE A 122 1.57 -21.25 3.95
N ILE A 123 0.97 -20.87 5.09
CA ILE A 123 1.59 -19.96 6.06
C ILE A 123 1.87 -20.75 7.36
N PRO A 124 3.14 -21.02 7.67
CA PRO A 124 3.49 -21.73 8.91
C PRO A 124 2.99 -21.02 10.16
N GLY A 125 2.39 -21.76 11.09
CA GLY A 125 1.87 -21.24 12.36
C GLY A 125 0.62 -20.34 12.22
N PHE A 126 -0.01 -20.29 11.04
CA PHE A 126 -1.12 -19.41 10.74
C PHE A 126 -2.25 -19.49 11.77
N THR A 127 -2.70 -20.69 12.10
CA THR A 127 -3.82 -20.91 13.02
C THR A 127 -3.52 -20.38 14.42
N ASP A 128 -2.31 -20.62 14.93
CA ASP A 128 -1.90 -20.18 16.26
C ASP A 128 -1.84 -18.66 16.32
N TYR A 129 -1.16 -18.01 15.33
CA TYR A 129 -1.12 -16.56 15.23
C TYR A 129 -2.51 -15.92 15.15
N VAL A 130 -3.40 -16.49 14.34
CA VAL A 130 -4.77 -15.98 14.20
C VAL A 130 -5.54 -16.13 15.50
N THR A 131 -5.47 -17.30 16.16
CA THR A 131 -6.19 -17.57 17.41
C THR A 131 -5.73 -16.62 18.52
N GLU A 132 -4.43 -16.49 18.73
CA GLU A 132 -3.87 -15.59 19.76
C GLU A 132 -4.23 -14.12 19.48
N GLY A 133 -4.13 -13.67 18.24
CA GLY A 133 -4.46 -12.29 17.87
C GLY A 133 -5.95 -11.98 18.06
N VAL A 134 -6.83 -12.91 17.70
CA VAL A 134 -8.28 -12.77 17.94
C VAL A 134 -8.59 -12.74 19.44
N GLU A 135 -7.98 -13.63 20.22
CA GLU A 135 -8.18 -13.64 21.69
C GLU A 135 -7.73 -12.33 22.35
N MET A 136 -6.58 -11.80 21.93
CA MET A 136 -6.03 -10.55 22.45
C MET A 136 -6.98 -9.36 22.22
N LEU A 137 -7.65 -9.32 21.06
CA LEU A 137 -8.50 -8.18 20.66
C LEU A 137 -10.01 -8.44 20.81
N ARG A 138 -10.42 -9.64 21.22
CA ARG A 138 -11.84 -10.04 21.33
C ARG A 138 -12.66 -9.06 22.17
N GLY A 139 -13.81 -8.67 21.66
CA GLY A 139 -14.77 -7.81 22.33
C GLY A 139 -14.36 -6.34 22.44
N LYS A 140 -13.27 -5.92 21.78
CA LYS A 140 -12.85 -4.52 21.74
C LYS A 140 -13.52 -3.78 20.59
N SER A 141 -13.96 -2.55 20.89
CA SER A 141 -14.36 -1.57 19.91
C SER A 141 -13.38 -0.41 19.98
N PHE A 142 -12.78 -0.07 18.84
CA PHE A 142 -11.69 0.91 18.77
C PHE A 142 -12.21 2.31 18.45
N SER A 143 -11.76 3.31 19.20
CA SER A 143 -11.99 4.72 18.85
C SER A 143 -11.30 5.09 17.54
N ALA A 144 -10.07 4.59 17.33
CA ALA A 144 -9.36 4.72 16.09
C ALA A 144 -8.65 3.41 15.71
N PHE A 145 -8.63 3.11 14.43
CA PHE A 145 -7.81 2.09 13.81
C PHE A 145 -6.88 2.77 12.81
N ILE A 146 -5.58 2.76 13.09
CA ILE A 146 -4.56 3.49 12.36
C ILE A 146 -3.59 2.48 11.79
N THR A 147 -3.57 2.31 10.48
CA THR A 147 -2.75 1.28 9.84
C THR A 147 -1.94 1.84 8.68
N ASP A 148 -0.72 1.34 8.54
CA ASP A 148 -0.04 1.37 7.25
C ASP A 148 -0.71 0.38 6.28
N ARG A 149 -0.31 0.45 5.00
CA ARG A 149 -0.85 -0.40 3.94
C ARG A 149 0.13 -1.45 3.44
N ASP A 150 1.22 -1.02 2.82
CA ASP A 150 2.11 -1.90 2.05
C ASP A 150 3.07 -2.65 2.98
N GLY A 151 2.95 -3.97 3.03
CA GLY A 151 3.65 -4.81 4.02
C GLY A 151 2.84 -5.03 5.31
N THR A 152 1.84 -4.19 5.59
CA THR A 152 1.00 -4.26 6.80
C THR A 152 -0.35 -4.89 6.53
N THR A 153 -1.26 -4.17 5.87
CA THR A 153 -2.60 -4.69 5.49
C THR A 153 -2.67 -5.15 4.05
N ASN A 154 -1.61 -5.02 3.29
CA ASN A 154 -1.49 -5.52 1.94
C ASN A 154 -0.12 -6.19 1.78
N ASN A 155 -0.06 -7.35 1.14
CA ASN A 155 1.22 -7.98 0.84
C ASN A 155 2.09 -7.02 0.00
N TYR A 156 3.39 -7.01 0.28
CA TYR A 156 4.30 -6.12 -0.41
C TYR A 156 4.36 -6.44 -1.90
N CYS A 157 4.21 -5.41 -2.73
CA CYS A 157 4.35 -5.50 -4.17
C CYS A 157 5.54 -4.64 -4.62
N GLY A 158 6.50 -5.24 -5.30
CA GLY A 158 7.69 -4.55 -5.79
C GLY A 158 7.41 -3.45 -6.84
N ARG A 159 6.16 -3.36 -7.35
CA ARG A 159 5.70 -2.36 -8.32
C ARG A 159 4.41 -1.71 -7.81
N TYR A 160 4.51 -0.53 -7.23
CA TYR A 160 3.38 0.11 -6.58
C TYR A 160 2.13 0.22 -7.48
N ARG A 161 2.31 0.57 -8.78
CA ARG A 161 1.20 0.69 -9.73
C ARG A 161 0.40 -0.60 -9.93
N SER A 162 1.00 -1.76 -9.70
CA SER A 162 0.33 -3.06 -9.80
C SER A 162 -0.14 -3.62 -8.46
N SER A 163 0.09 -2.90 -7.36
CA SER A 163 -0.28 -3.26 -5.99
C SER A 163 -1.79 -3.12 -5.71
N ILE A 164 -2.63 -3.57 -6.65
CA ILE A 164 -4.09 -3.49 -6.50
C ILE A 164 -4.52 -4.39 -5.35
N GLN A 165 -5.26 -3.81 -4.41
CA GLN A 165 -5.79 -4.51 -3.24
C GLN A 165 -6.65 -5.72 -3.65
N PRO A 166 -6.48 -6.91 -3.03
CA PRO A 166 -7.32 -8.08 -3.27
C PRO A 166 -8.74 -7.95 -2.70
N ILE A 167 -9.67 -8.75 -3.23
CA ILE A 167 -11.07 -8.75 -2.81
C ILE A 167 -11.20 -9.15 -1.35
N TYR A 168 -10.63 -10.31 -0.94
CA TYR A 168 -10.71 -10.81 0.44
C TYR A 168 -10.14 -9.81 1.44
N ASN A 169 -9.04 -9.17 1.08
CA ASN A 169 -8.37 -8.14 1.88
C ASN A 169 -9.32 -6.96 2.14
N SER A 170 -9.88 -6.40 1.07
CA SER A 170 -10.81 -5.29 1.18
C SER A 170 -12.07 -5.66 1.98
N VAL A 171 -12.60 -6.88 1.82
CA VAL A 171 -13.77 -7.34 2.57
C VAL A 171 -13.46 -7.43 4.07
N PHE A 172 -12.35 -8.09 4.45
CA PHE A 172 -11.98 -8.27 5.85
C PHE A 172 -11.69 -6.93 6.52
N LEU A 173 -10.89 -6.11 5.86
CA LEU A 173 -10.49 -4.80 6.37
C LEU A 173 -11.68 -3.85 6.50
N SER A 174 -12.54 -3.77 5.47
CA SER A 174 -13.72 -2.89 5.47
C SER A 174 -14.78 -3.34 6.48
N ARG A 175 -14.93 -4.65 6.67
CA ARG A 175 -15.86 -5.19 7.66
C ARG A 175 -15.40 -4.87 9.08
N PHE A 176 -14.11 -5.07 9.38
CA PHE A 176 -13.52 -4.68 10.65
C PHE A 176 -13.65 -3.16 10.91
N ALA A 177 -13.28 -2.35 9.94
CA ALA A 177 -13.39 -0.89 10.03
C ALA A 177 -14.82 -0.45 10.35
N LYS A 178 -15.82 -1.05 9.69
CA LYS A 178 -17.22 -0.67 9.85
C LYS A 178 -17.84 -1.13 11.18
N HIS A 179 -17.44 -2.30 11.69
CA HIS A 179 -18.10 -2.92 12.85
C HIS A 179 -17.33 -2.72 14.16
N CYS A 180 -16.02 -2.54 14.09
CA CYS A 180 -15.16 -2.48 15.26
C CYS A 180 -14.50 -1.12 15.50
N CYS A 181 -14.64 -0.15 14.56
CA CYS A 181 -13.88 1.10 14.63
C CYS A 181 -14.76 2.31 14.39
N ARG A 182 -14.45 3.44 15.07
CA ARG A 182 -15.10 4.72 14.85
C ARG A 182 -14.36 5.56 13.80
N TYR A 183 -13.04 5.62 13.88
CA TYR A 183 -12.17 6.36 12.96
C TYR A 183 -11.13 5.41 12.33
N PRO A 184 -11.50 4.65 11.31
CA PRO A 184 -10.52 3.82 10.59
C PRO A 184 -9.72 4.67 9.59
N MET A 185 -8.38 4.56 9.66
CA MET A 185 -7.44 5.34 8.85
C MET A 185 -6.37 4.45 8.25
N ILE A 186 -6.05 4.70 6.98
CA ILE A 186 -4.89 4.12 6.30
C ILE A 186 -3.89 5.23 6.05
N VAL A 187 -2.71 5.15 6.68
CA VAL A 187 -1.64 6.15 6.60
C VAL A 187 -0.45 5.55 5.87
N THR A 188 -0.22 5.97 4.63
CA THR A 188 0.84 5.43 3.78
C THR A 188 1.87 6.48 3.38
N SER A 189 3.08 6.02 3.05
CA SER A 189 4.12 6.86 2.43
C SER A 189 3.86 7.13 0.95
N ALA A 190 2.95 6.39 0.29
CA ALA A 190 2.54 6.65 -1.09
C ALA A 190 1.74 7.96 -1.20
N PRO A 191 1.65 8.58 -2.39
CA PRO A 191 0.79 9.74 -2.59
C PRO A 191 -0.70 9.37 -2.43
N LEU A 192 -1.54 10.38 -2.25
CA LEU A 192 -2.98 10.17 -2.15
C LEU A 192 -3.60 9.82 -3.51
N LYS A 193 -3.22 10.56 -4.56
CA LYS A 193 -3.71 10.48 -5.94
C LYS A 193 -2.56 10.21 -6.92
N ASP A 194 -2.85 10.21 -8.21
CA ASP A 194 -1.87 10.12 -9.30
C ASP A 194 -0.92 8.90 -9.14
N PHE A 195 -1.51 7.71 -9.20
CA PHE A 195 -0.92 6.42 -8.84
C PHE A 195 -0.65 6.25 -7.34
N GLY A 196 -1.42 6.94 -6.53
CA GLY A 196 -1.40 6.86 -5.08
C GLY A 196 -2.37 5.81 -4.51
N ILE A 197 -2.61 5.91 -3.19
CA ILE A 197 -3.41 4.93 -2.45
C ILE A 197 -4.84 4.80 -3.00
N LEU A 198 -5.47 5.88 -3.47
CA LEU A 198 -6.81 5.82 -4.06
C LEU A 198 -6.86 5.06 -5.38
N ASN A 199 -5.73 4.97 -6.11
CA ASN A 199 -5.66 4.24 -7.37
C ASN A 199 -5.49 2.73 -7.19
N VAL A 200 -5.01 2.27 -6.03
CA VAL A 200 -4.73 0.86 -5.76
C VAL A 200 -5.68 0.23 -4.74
N SER A 201 -6.45 1.03 -4.00
CA SER A 201 -7.46 0.57 -3.04
C SER A 201 -8.80 0.29 -3.72
N ILE A 202 -9.51 -0.71 -3.22
CA ILE A 202 -10.86 -1.10 -3.67
C ILE A 202 -11.87 -1.16 -2.51
N ASN A 203 -11.53 -0.58 -1.34
CA ASN A 203 -12.46 -0.50 -0.24
C ASN A 203 -13.67 0.36 -0.63
N PRO A 204 -14.88 0.03 -0.17
CA PRO A 204 -16.06 0.87 -0.39
C PRO A 204 -15.83 2.30 0.11
N GLU A 205 -16.42 3.25 -0.59
CA GLU A 205 -16.36 4.66 -0.23
C GLU A 205 -16.88 4.91 1.19
N HIS A 206 -16.41 5.99 1.82
CA HIS A 206 -16.86 6.46 3.13
C HIS A 206 -16.60 5.47 4.31
N ILE A 207 -15.64 4.56 4.15
CA ILE A 207 -15.22 3.69 5.26
C ILE A 207 -13.93 4.18 5.90
N PHE A 208 -12.94 4.56 5.11
CA PHE A 208 -11.63 4.94 5.61
C PHE A 208 -11.30 6.41 5.41
N VAL A 209 -10.56 6.97 6.35
CA VAL A 209 -9.69 8.11 6.09
C VAL A 209 -8.48 7.60 5.31
N TYR A 210 -8.25 8.14 4.13
CA TYR A 210 -7.08 7.82 3.32
C TYR A 210 -6.05 8.93 3.43
N ALA A 211 -4.93 8.63 4.05
CA ALA A 211 -3.85 9.58 4.29
C ALA A 211 -2.60 9.17 3.50
N GLY A 212 -2.31 9.94 2.46
CA GLY A 212 -1.13 9.82 1.62
C GLY A 212 0.04 10.65 2.15
N SER A 213 1.21 10.47 1.54
CA SER A 213 2.40 11.28 1.82
C SER A 213 2.74 11.33 3.32
N LYS A 214 2.67 10.17 3.99
CA LYS A 214 2.86 10.01 5.44
C LYS A 214 1.79 10.72 6.29
N GLY A 215 0.60 10.99 5.76
CA GLY A 215 -0.48 11.74 6.43
C GLY A 215 -0.45 13.24 6.18
N ARG A 216 0.48 13.75 5.34
CA ARG A 216 0.60 15.16 4.99
C ARG A 216 -0.56 15.67 4.14
N GLU A 217 -1.27 14.77 3.51
CA GLU A 217 -2.53 14.99 2.78
C GLU A 217 -3.48 13.84 3.06
N PHE A 218 -4.77 14.12 3.19
CA PHE A 218 -5.76 13.07 3.39
C PHE A 218 -7.15 13.44 2.87
N ILE A 219 -7.96 12.41 2.62
CA ILE A 219 -9.42 12.52 2.42
C ILE A 219 -10.10 11.88 3.61
N ASP A 220 -11.00 12.60 4.25
CA ASP A 220 -11.80 12.10 5.36
C ASP A 220 -12.94 11.18 4.89
N ILE A 221 -13.66 10.57 5.86
CA ILE A 221 -14.79 9.67 5.56
C ILE A 221 -15.92 10.41 4.83
N GLY A 222 -16.04 11.73 5.00
CA GLY A 222 -17.00 12.59 4.30
C GLY A 222 -16.60 12.91 2.86
N GLY A 223 -15.38 12.59 2.45
CA GLY A 223 -14.82 12.90 1.14
C GLY A 223 -14.15 14.28 1.05
N ASN A 224 -13.96 14.98 2.18
CA ASN A 224 -13.28 16.26 2.20
C ASN A 224 -11.77 16.07 2.15
N PHE A 225 -11.11 16.89 1.31
CA PHE A 225 -9.65 16.90 1.19
C PHE A 225 -9.03 17.87 2.20
N HIS A 226 -7.95 17.40 2.85
CA HIS A 226 -7.16 18.17 3.79
C HIS A 226 -5.68 18.04 3.45
N SER A 227 -4.90 19.09 3.68
CA SER A 227 -3.45 19.07 3.51
C SER A 227 -2.75 19.88 4.59
N PHE A 228 -1.59 19.40 5.01
CA PHE A 228 -0.71 20.12 5.93
C PHE A 228 -0.09 21.33 5.19
N PRO A 229 -0.09 22.52 5.76
CA PRO A 229 0.43 23.68 5.08
C PRO A 229 1.93 23.56 4.78
N ILE A 230 2.31 23.93 3.57
CA ILE A 230 3.70 24.09 3.14
C ILE A 230 3.93 25.55 2.81
N GLU A 231 5.06 26.11 3.23
CA GLU A 231 5.42 27.48 2.89
C GLU A 231 5.45 27.71 1.37
N PRO A 232 4.92 28.84 0.87
CA PRO A 232 4.83 29.09 -0.57
C PRO A 232 6.16 28.94 -1.33
N GLY A 233 7.28 29.38 -0.73
CA GLY A 233 8.61 29.21 -1.32
C GLY A 233 9.00 27.74 -1.49
N LYS A 234 8.74 26.91 -0.49
CA LYS A 234 8.99 25.46 -0.54
C LYS A 234 8.04 24.74 -1.51
N GLN A 235 6.78 25.21 -1.61
CA GLN A 235 5.84 24.69 -2.62
C GLN A 235 6.34 24.93 -4.05
N GLU A 236 6.87 26.11 -4.33
CA GLU A 236 7.43 26.43 -5.64
C GLU A 236 8.69 25.59 -5.93
N MET A 237 9.55 25.37 -4.93
CA MET A 237 10.74 24.55 -5.10
C MET A 237 10.40 23.10 -5.43
N ILE A 238 9.43 22.48 -4.73
CA ILE A 238 9.02 21.09 -5.02
C ILE A 238 8.30 20.99 -6.37
N ARG A 239 7.56 22.01 -6.77
CA ARG A 239 6.93 22.09 -8.09
C ARG A 239 8.00 22.09 -9.19
N LEU A 240 9.00 22.96 -9.06
CA LEU A 240 10.12 23.04 -10.00
C LEU A 240 10.94 21.74 -10.05
N LEU A 241 11.15 21.10 -8.88
CA LEU A 241 11.79 19.80 -8.80
C LEU A 241 11.01 18.76 -9.62
N ASN A 242 9.70 18.65 -9.41
CA ASN A 242 8.84 17.69 -10.09
C ASN A 242 8.88 17.88 -11.62
N GLU A 243 8.81 19.12 -12.09
CA GLU A 243 8.92 19.43 -13.52
C GLU A 243 10.26 19.00 -14.11
N ARG A 244 11.37 19.32 -13.43
CA ARG A 244 12.70 18.90 -13.90
C ARG A 244 12.89 17.38 -13.88
N MET A 245 12.34 16.68 -12.88
CA MET A 245 12.38 15.22 -12.82
C MET A 245 11.54 14.59 -13.94
N GLN A 246 10.35 15.13 -14.21
CA GLN A 246 9.54 14.67 -15.33
C GLN A 246 10.28 14.85 -16.67
N LEU A 247 10.94 16.00 -16.88
CA LEU A 247 11.74 16.23 -18.08
C LEU A 247 12.93 15.27 -18.17
N LEU A 248 13.61 14.97 -17.06
CA LEU A 248 14.70 14.00 -17.02
C LEU A 248 14.22 12.60 -17.45
N LEU A 249 13.02 12.21 -17.01
CA LEU A 249 12.43 10.90 -17.33
C LEU A 249 11.84 10.81 -18.76
N LEU A 250 11.81 11.92 -19.51
CA LEU A 250 11.53 11.90 -20.96
C LEU A 250 12.78 11.57 -21.79
N ASP A 251 13.99 11.68 -21.22
CA ASP A 251 15.20 11.27 -21.88
C ASP A 251 15.21 9.73 -22.07
N PRO A 252 15.40 9.23 -23.32
CA PRO A 252 15.42 7.79 -23.59
C PRO A 252 16.44 6.99 -22.75
N SER A 253 17.49 7.66 -22.22
CA SER A 253 18.48 7.04 -21.35
C SER A 253 17.92 6.76 -19.95
N PHE A 254 16.90 7.52 -19.50
CA PHE A 254 16.36 7.48 -18.14
C PHE A 254 14.88 7.10 -18.09
N GLU A 255 14.20 6.96 -19.22
CA GLU A 255 12.76 6.64 -19.31
C GLU A 255 12.39 5.39 -18.49
N LYS A 256 13.26 4.38 -18.43
CA LYS A 256 13.01 3.13 -17.69
C LYS A 256 12.73 3.35 -16.19
N PHE A 257 13.34 4.36 -15.57
CA PHE A 257 13.14 4.67 -14.16
C PHE A 257 11.71 5.12 -13.81
N ASN A 258 10.92 5.48 -14.83
CA ASN A 258 9.49 5.75 -14.66
C ASN A 258 8.60 4.49 -14.71
N PHE A 259 9.18 3.31 -14.94
CA PHE A 259 8.42 2.06 -15.11
C PHE A 259 8.85 0.94 -14.16
N ILE A 260 9.98 1.08 -13.48
CA ILE A 260 10.48 0.10 -12.52
C ILE A 260 10.06 0.47 -11.09
N GLY A 261 10.10 -0.48 -10.18
CA GLY A 261 9.90 -0.28 -8.75
C GLY A 261 8.68 0.57 -8.41
N SER A 262 8.89 1.60 -7.61
CA SER A 262 7.89 2.61 -7.26
C SER A 262 7.58 3.60 -8.39
N ALA A 263 8.37 3.59 -9.49
CA ALA A 263 8.36 4.60 -10.54
C ALA A 263 8.64 6.01 -10.01
N MET A 264 8.16 7.08 -10.68
CA MET A 264 8.13 8.41 -10.10
C MET A 264 6.82 8.62 -9.35
N GLN A 265 6.90 8.97 -8.08
CA GLN A 265 5.77 9.33 -7.23
C GLN A 265 5.92 10.79 -6.78
N ILE A 266 4.95 11.61 -7.17
CA ILE A 266 4.82 12.99 -6.70
C ILE A 266 3.95 12.95 -5.45
N LYS A 267 4.57 13.17 -4.30
CA LYS A 267 3.93 13.17 -2.99
C LYS A 267 3.78 14.60 -2.50
N PHE A 268 2.90 14.83 -1.56
CA PHE A 268 2.74 16.15 -0.97
C PHE A 268 3.97 16.50 -0.09
N GLY A 269 4.87 17.35 -0.61
CA GLY A 269 6.12 17.72 0.04
C GLY A 269 7.27 16.72 -0.07
N GLN A 270 7.17 15.76 -1.00
CA GLN A 270 8.24 14.79 -1.27
C GLN A 270 8.12 14.29 -2.70
N THR A 271 9.25 13.95 -3.33
CA THR A 271 9.29 13.22 -4.59
C THR A 271 10.11 11.96 -4.41
N THR A 272 9.57 10.83 -4.84
CA THR A 272 10.29 9.55 -4.85
C THR A 272 10.45 9.08 -6.28
N ILE A 273 11.65 8.61 -6.65
CA ILE A 273 11.92 8.07 -7.98
C ILE A 273 12.68 6.76 -7.81
N ALA A 274 12.17 5.68 -8.41
CA ALA A 274 12.87 4.42 -8.42
C ALA A 274 14.18 4.54 -9.19
N ARG A 275 15.29 4.02 -8.62
CA ARG A 275 16.57 3.86 -9.30
C ARG A 275 16.98 2.40 -9.49
N GLN A 276 16.25 1.51 -8.87
CA GLN A 276 16.38 0.06 -8.99
C GLN A 276 15.05 -0.62 -8.67
N ASP A 277 14.89 -1.87 -9.02
CA ASP A 277 13.78 -2.70 -8.59
C ASP A 277 14.25 -3.85 -7.68
N ILE A 278 13.30 -4.60 -7.14
CA ILE A 278 13.58 -5.71 -6.23
C ILE A 278 14.37 -6.85 -6.90
N THR A 279 14.30 -6.97 -8.22
CA THR A 279 15.04 -7.98 -8.99
C THR A 279 16.43 -7.50 -9.40
N ARG A 280 16.80 -6.25 -9.09
CA ARG A 280 18.05 -5.62 -9.50
C ARG A 280 18.26 -5.62 -11.02
N SER A 281 17.19 -5.39 -11.78
CA SER A 281 17.18 -5.46 -13.25
C SER A 281 17.93 -4.31 -13.94
N VAL A 282 18.24 -3.22 -13.21
CA VAL A 282 19.00 -2.08 -13.74
C VAL A 282 20.50 -2.26 -13.48
N ASN A 283 21.33 -2.03 -14.52
CA ASN A 283 22.78 -2.02 -14.34
C ASN A 283 23.19 -0.98 -13.27
N GLU A 284 24.09 -1.37 -12.36
CA GLU A 284 24.45 -0.53 -11.21
C GLU A 284 25.13 0.78 -11.62
N ALA A 285 25.97 0.77 -12.68
CA ALA A 285 26.61 1.99 -13.18
C ALA A 285 25.58 2.98 -13.76
N GLU A 286 24.55 2.47 -14.39
CA GLU A 286 23.42 3.24 -14.94
C GLU A 286 22.54 3.82 -13.81
N SER A 287 22.23 3.00 -12.80
CA SER A 287 21.52 3.42 -11.58
C SER A 287 22.28 4.51 -10.84
N ALA A 288 23.60 4.37 -10.69
CA ALA A 288 24.47 5.38 -10.06
C ALA A 288 24.53 6.67 -10.88
N ALA A 289 24.64 6.58 -12.21
CA ALA A 289 24.63 7.75 -13.08
C ALA A 289 23.30 8.53 -12.99
N PHE A 290 22.19 7.82 -12.90
CA PHE A 290 20.87 8.44 -12.68
C PHE A 290 20.79 9.15 -11.33
N LEU A 291 21.25 8.52 -10.25
CA LEU A 291 21.32 9.15 -8.92
C LEU A 291 22.11 10.47 -8.94
N GLU A 292 23.27 10.50 -9.61
CA GLU A 292 24.07 11.73 -9.72
C GLU A 292 23.38 12.83 -10.54
N LYS A 293 22.61 12.47 -11.58
CA LYS A 293 21.77 13.44 -12.29
C LYS A 293 20.70 14.03 -11.39
N VAL A 294 20.00 13.20 -10.63
CA VAL A 294 18.98 13.64 -9.65
C VAL A 294 19.60 14.57 -8.61
N LYS A 295 20.74 14.19 -8.01
CA LYS A 295 21.45 15.05 -7.05
C LYS A 295 21.88 16.38 -7.66
N GLY A 296 22.29 16.39 -8.95
CA GLY A 296 22.64 17.63 -9.67
C GLY A 296 21.43 18.56 -9.76
N ILE A 297 20.27 18.06 -10.18
CA ILE A 297 19.04 18.85 -10.26
C ILE A 297 18.65 19.43 -8.91
N VAL A 298 18.73 18.63 -7.83
CA VAL A 298 18.42 19.11 -6.48
C VAL A 298 19.37 20.23 -6.05
N ARG A 299 20.69 20.08 -6.30
CA ARG A 299 21.68 21.14 -5.99
C ARG A 299 21.43 22.44 -6.76
N ASP A 300 20.96 22.35 -8.00
CA ASP A 300 20.63 23.54 -8.80
C ASP A 300 19.43 24.31 -8.23
N ILE A 301 18.48 23.60 -7.62
CA ILE A 301 17.25 24.18 -7.05
C ILE A 301 17.49 24.67 -5.61
N ASP A 302 18.25 23.92 -4.82
CA ASP A 302 18.58 24.20 -3.42
C ASP A 302 20.10 24.18 -3.19
N PRO A 303 20.83 25.21 -3.66
CA PRO A 303 22.28 25.26 -3.57
C PRO A 303 22.83 25.24 -2.14
N GLU A 304 22.05 25.74 -1.19
CA GLU A 304 22.40 25.78 0.22
C GLU A 304 22.05 24.48 0.97
N GLY A 305 21.29 23.57 0.35
CA GLY A 305 20.89 22.29 0.94
C GLY A 305 20.01 22.42 2.19
N LYS A 306 19.23 23.50 2.30
CA LYS A 306 18.40 23.78 3.48
C LYS A 306 16.96 23.28 3.35
N ASN A 307 16.48 23.16 2.12
CA ASN A 307 15.07 22.87 1.86
C ASN A 307 14.83 21.42 1.48
N PHE A 308 15.80 20.74 0.88
CA PHE A 308 15.69 19.36 0.49
C PHE A 308 16.68 18.45 1.20
N ARG A 309 16.21 17.31 1.67
CA ARG A 309 17.03 16.16 2.03
C ARG A 309 16.88 15.08 0.98
N ILE A 310 17.99 14.48 0.59
CA ILE A 310 17.99 13.30 -0.31
C ILE A 310 18.31 12.08 0.52
N GLU A 311 17.45 11.07 0.40
CA GLU A 311 17.66 9.74 0.97
C GLU A 311 17.73 8.72 -0.17
N ASP A 312 18.80 7.92 -0.19
CA ASP A 312 18.98 6.83 -1.13
C ASP A 312 18.77 5.50 -0.41
N THR A 313 17.68 4.83 -0.71
CA THR A 313 17.34 3.53 -0.13
C THR A 313 18.00 2.35 -0.86
N GLY A 314 18.70 2.63 -1.97
CA GLY A 314 19.23 1.62 -2.88
C GLY A 314 18.21 1.09 -3.90
N LEU A 315 16.92 1.27 -3.66
CA LEU A 315 15.83 1.03 -4.62
C LEU A 315 15.26 2.35 -5.12
N ASP A 316 15.03 3.29 -4.22
CA ASP A 316 14.41 4.59 -4.48
C ASP A 316 15.32 5.74 -4.07
N ILE A 317 15.20 6.86 -4.75
CA ILE A 317 15.73 8.16 -4.37
C ILE A 317 14.54 8.96 -3.81
N GLU A 318 14.59 9.27 -2.53
CA GLU A 318 13.59 10.12 -1.88
C GLU A 318 14.12 11.54 -1.73
N ILE A 319 13.41 12.53 -2.26
CA ILE A 319 13.72 13.96 -2.15
C ILE A 319 12.63 14.59 -1.31
N ILE A 320 12.97 14.98 -0.08
CA ILE A 320 12.05 15.31 0.99
C ILE A 320 12.20 16.79 1.35
N LEU A 321 11.10 17.54 1.37
CA LEU A 321 11.08 18.88 1.93
C LEU A 321 11.21 18.81 3.46
N THR A 322 12.21 19.50 3.98
CA THR A 322 12.37 19.71 5.42
C THR A 322 11.26 20.58 5.98
N ILE A 323 10.77 20.28 7.19
CA ILE A 323 9.71 21.07 7.84
C ILE A 323 10.28 22.07 8.83
N ASP A 324 11.11 21.62 9.75
CA ASP A 324 11.65 22.44 10.84
C ASP A 324 13.08 22.01 11.20
N VAL A 325 13.72 22.80 12.03
CA VAL A 325 14.98 22.43 12.68
C VAL A 325 14.64 21.76 14.00
N ASP A 326 15.10 20.53 14.19
CA ASP A 326 14.99 19.82 15.46
C ASP A 326 15.66 20.64 16.58
N PRO A 327 14.93 21.09 17.62
CA PRO A 327 15.48 21.94 18.67
C PRO A 327 16.62 21.27 19.49
N GLN A 328 16.66 19.93 19.51
CA GLN A 328 17.66 19.17 20.28
C GLN A 328 18.94 18.94 19.49
N THR A 329 18.84 18.69 18.20
CA THR A 329 19.98 18.34 17.35
C THR A 329 20.45 19.48 16.46
N GLY A 330 19.65 20.52 16.27
CA GLY A 330 19.91 21.60 15.32
C GLY A 330 19.87 21.18 13.85
N GLN A 331 19.41 19.94 13.56
CA GLN A 331 19.27 19.40 12.21
C GLN A 331 17.87 19.59 11.67
N PHE A 332 17.74 19.72 10.36
CA PHE A 332 16.45 19.73 9.70
C PHE A 332 15.76 18.37 9.86
N ARG A 333 14.49 18.42 10.17
CA ARG A 333 13.63 17.27 10.41
C ARG A 333 12.66 17.07 9.25
N ASP A 334 12.35 15.82 8.94
CA ASP A 334 11.34 15.45 7.95
C ASP A 334 9.96 15.32 8.58
N PHE A 335 8.95 15.46 7.75
CA PHE A 335 7.59 15.08 8.10
C PHE A 335 7.47 13.56 8.14
N ASP A 336 7.03 12.99 9.25
CA ASP A 336 6.86 11.56 9.43
C ASP A 336 5.38 11.17 9.65
N LYS A 337 5.11 9.85 9.83
CA LYS A 337 3.74 9.36 10.07
C LYS A 337 3.17 9.77 11.43
N GLY A 338 4.01 10.15 12.40
CA GLY A 338 3.57 10.71 13.67
C GLY A 338 3.01 12.11 13.50
N ASP A 339 3.71 12.96 12.74
CA ASP A 339 3.21 14.30 12.38
C ASP A 339 1.89 14.19 11.59
N GLY A 340 1.81 13.21 10.69
CA GLY A 340 0.60 12.93 9.92
C GLY A 340 -0.57 12.55 10.81
N LEU A 341 -0.36 11.68 11.79
CA LEU A 341 -1.38 11.28 12.75
C LEU A 341 -1.87 12.47 13.59
N GLU A 342 -0.94 13.29 14.10
CA GLU A 342 -1.28 14.49 14.89
C GLU A 342 -2.10 15.49 14.04
N PHE A 343 -1.72 15.69 12.79
CA PHE A 343 -2.46 16.55 11.87
C PHE A 343 -3.88 16.02 11.58
N ILE A 344 -4.04 14.71 11.31
CA ILE A 344 -5.34 14.08 11.05
C ILE A 344 -6.22 14.18 12.28
N ASP A 345 -5.69 13.84 13.45
CA ASP A 345 -6.40 13.89 14.74
C ASP A 345 -6.94 15.27 15.04
N HIS A 346 -6.08 16.29 14.91
CA HIS A 346 -6.48 17.69 15.10
C HIS A 346 -7.57 18.14 14.12
N LYS A 347 -7.52 17.70 12.86
CA LYS A 347 -8.52 18.05 11.84
C LYS A 347 -9.85 17.35 12.02
N LEU A 348 -9.83 16.12 12.49
CA LEU A 348 -11.03 15.30 12.72
C LEU A 348 -11.59 15.44 14.13
N GLU A 349 -10.90 16.17 15.01
CA GLU A 349 -11.28 16.38 16.43
C GLU A 349 -11.62 15.04 17.13
N ILE A 350 -10.68 14.06 17.01
CA ILE A 350 -10.90 12.71 17.53
C ILE A 350 -11.01 12.74 19.05
N ASP A 351 -12.09 12.18 19.58
CA ASP A 351 -12.30 12.11 21.04
C ASP A 351 -11.40 11.02 21.66
N HIS A 352 -10.34 11.44 22.34
CA HIS A 352 -9.35 10.58 22.98
C HIS A 352 -9.87 9.82 24.22
N ALA A 353 -11.06 10.17 24.72
CA ALA A 353 -11.66 9.53 25.88
C ALA A 353 -12.45 8.26 25.52
N VAL A 354 -12.74 8.02 24.26
CA VAL A 354 -13.65 6.97 23.79
C VAL A 354 -12.88 5.76 23.29
N GLY A 355 -12.56 4.84 24.20
CA GLY A 355 -12.09 3.48 23.87
C GLY A 355 -10.61 3.37 23.47
N PRO A 356 -10.15 2.13 23.22
CA PRO A 356 -8.79 1.84 22.77
C PRO A 356 -8.53 2.27 21.33
N VAL A 357 -7.26 2.42 21.02
CA VAL A 357 -6.75 2.65 19.65
C VAL A 357 -5.91 1.46 19.20
N LEU A 358 -6.07 1.01 17.95
CA LEU A 358 -5.26 -0.02 17.35
C LEU A 358 -4.34 0.59 16.29
N VAL A 359 -3.03 0.40 16.45
CA VAL A 359 -1.99 0.84 15.49
C VAL A 359 -1.37 -0.37 14.82
N CYS A 360 -1.31 -0.37 13.48
CA CYS A 360 -0.66 -1.44 12.71
C CYS A 360 0.40 -0.86 11.77
N GLY A 361 1.55 -1.55 11.70
CA GLY A 361 2.68 -1.20 10.84
C GLY A 361 3.55 -2.41 10.53
N ASP A 362 4.59 -2.24 9.72
CA ASP A 362 5.51 -3.33 9.34
C ASP A 362 6.98 -2.94 9.40
N THR A 363 7.29 -1.63 9.38
CA THR A 363 8.67 -1.14 9.32
C THR A 363 8.97 -0.10 10.41
N SER A 364 10.25 0.30 10.48
CA SER A 364 10.69 1.37 11.38
C SER A 364 10.06 2.73 11.05
N SER A 365 9.57 2.93 9.82
CA SER A 365 8.88 4.16 9.42
C SER A 365 7.50 4.33 10.08
N ASP A 366 6.96 3.25 10.70
CA ASP A 366 5.67 3.26 11.42
C ASP A 366 5.86 3.54 12.93
N ILE A 367 7.09 3.48 13.42
CA ILE A 367 7.39 3.76 14.83
C ILE A 367 6.98 5.17 15.25
N PRO A 368 7.20 6.24 14.46
CA PRO A 368 6.71 7.57 14.81
C PRO A 368 5.19 7.61 14.99
N MET A 369 4.42 6.92 14.13
CA MET A 369 2.97 6.81 14.26
C MET A 369 2.55 6.13 15.56
N LEU A 370 3.21 5.02 15.93
CA LEU A 370 2.96 4.33 17.19
C LEU A 370 3.30 5.20 18.39
N LYS A 371 4.46 5.89 18.39
CA LYS A 371 4.86 6.80 19.46
C LYS A 371 3.86 7.93 19.65
N LYS A 372 3.45 8.57 18.54
CA LYS A 372 2.47 9.65 18.58
C LYS A 372 1.12 9.16 19.12
N ALA A 373 0.68 7.97 18.72
CA ALA A 373 -0.54 7.37 19.27
C ALA A 373 -0.44 7.16 20.78
N ILE A 374 0.70 6.68 21.29
CA ILE A 374 0.93 6.49 22.74
C ILE A 374 0.95 7.84 23.51
N GLU A 375 1.46 8.90 22.90
CA GLU A 375 1.44 10.25 23.48
C GLU A 375 0.01 10.82 23.56
N MET A 376 -0.82 10.55 22.56
CA MET A 376 -2.15 11.16 22.41
C MET A 376 -3.26 10.36 23.09
N TYR A 377 -3.18 9.02 23.09
CA TYR A 377 -4.26 8.15 23.55
C TYR A 377 -3.87 7.33 24.77
N LYS A 378 -4.81 7.11 25.69
CA LYS A 378 -4.58 6.41 26.97
C LYS A 378 -4.45 4.88 26.82
N ASP A 379 -5.14 4.29 25.85
CA ASP A 379 -5.20 2.84 25.67
C ASP A 379 -4.85 2.48 24.22
N VAL A 380 -3.56 2.20 23.98
CA VAL A 380 -3.03 1.87 22.66
C VAL A 380 -2.66 0.39 22.59
N TRP A 381 -3.12 -0.26 21.53
CA TRP A 381 -2.80 -1.62 21.14
C TRP A 381 -2.04 -1.57 19.82
N ALA A 382 -1.14 -2.51 19.58
CA ALA A 382 -0.39 -2.55 18.35
C ALA A 382 -0.33 -3.96 17.75
N ILE A 383 -0.43 -4.06 16.43
CA ILE A 383 -0.05 -5.28 15.69
C ILE A 383 0.96 -4.89 14.62
N PHE A 384 2.17 -5.48 14.69
CA PHE A 384 3.19 -5.27 13.68
C PHE A 384 3.42 -6.53 12.86
N VAL A 385 3.43 -6.34 11.54
CA VAL A 385 3.68 -7.40 10.56
C VAL A 385 5.16 -7.42 10.25
N THR A 386 5.93 -8.22 10.97
CA THR A 386 7.38 -8.22 10.81
C THR A 386 8.03 -9.50 11.28
N ARG A 387 9.21 -9.80 10.74
CA ARG A 387 10.14 -10.84 11.20
C ARG A 387 11.45 -10.26 11.71
N ASP A 388 11.60 -8.94 11.67
CA ASP A 388 12.79 -8.25 12.17
C ASP A 388 12.73 -8.21 13.72
N GLU A 389 13.62 -8.98 14.35
CA GLU A 389 13.71 -9.06 15.82
C GLU A 389 14.02 -7.72 16.48
N LYS A 390 14.76 -6.83 15.80
CA LYS A 390 15.08 -5.50 16.34
C LYS A 390 13.82 -4.64 16.38
N LEU A 391 13.03 -4.67 15.31
CA LEU A 391 11.75 -3.96 15.25
C LEU A 391 10.76 -4.54 16.27
N MET A 392 10.63 -5.88 16.36
CA MET A 392 9.78 -6.54 17.35
C MET A 392 10.10 -6.09 18.78
N ARG A 393 11.40 -6.08 19.14
CA ARG A 393 11.85 -5.63 20.46
C ARG A 393 11.46 -4.18 20.72
N ARG A 394 11.78 -3.31 19.76
CA ARG A 394 11.46 -1.88 19.85
C ARG A 394 9.97 -1.60 20.02
N VAL A 395 9.10 -2.33 19.29
CA VAL A 395 7.65 -2.19 19.40
C VAL A 395 7.16 -2.65 20.77
N ARG A 396 7.66 -3.80 21.30
CA ARG A 396 7.29 -4.29 22.62
C ARG A 396 7.72 -3.35 23.76
N GLU A 397 8.89 -2.73 23.63
CA GLU A 397 9.38 -1.73 24.60
C GLU A 397 8.50 -0.48 24.62
N LEU A 398 8.00 -0.04 23.45
CA LEU A 398 7.13 1.13 23.33
C LEU A 398 5.68 0.83 23.74
N CYS A 399 5.14 -0.30 23.31
CA CYS A 399 3.75 -0.69 23.50
C CYS A 399 3.67 -2.12 24.07
N PRO A 400 3.54 -2.29 25.39
CA PRO A 400 3.39 -3.62 26.01
C PRO A 400 2.17 -4.41 25.51
N LYS A 401 1.11 -3.72 25.05
CA LYS A 401 -0.08 -4.31 24.42
C LYS A 401 0.13 -4.50 22.92
N SER A 402 1.23 -5.15 22.54
CA SER A 402 1.57 -5.36 21.14
C SER A 402 1.66 -6.84 20.77
N TYR A 403 1.29 -7.15 19.53
CA TYR A 403 1.35 -8.47 18.93
C TYR A 403 2.13 -8.42 17.62
N MET A 404 2.88 -9.49 17.32
CA MET A 404 3.71 -9.57 16.12
C MET A 404 3.25 -10.73 15.26
N VAL A 405 3.02 -10.47 13.99
CA VAL A 405 2.65 -11.48 13.00
C VAL A 405 3.61 -11.43 11.81
N PRO A 406 3.96 -12.58 11.19
CA PRO A 406 4.96 -12.61 10.13
C PRO A 406 4.44 -12.22 8.74
N TYR A 407 3.12 -12.11 8.54
CA TYR A 407 2.50 -11.85 7.23
C TYR A 407 1.22 -11.03 7.32
N PRO A 408 0.95 -10.16 6.33
CA PRO A 408 -0.30 -9.40 6.25
C PRO A 408 -1.56 -10.25 6.24
N ASP A 409 -1.55 -11.42 5.59
CA ASP A 409 -2.69 -12.35 5.55
C ASP A 409 -3.17 -12.77 6.95
N ILE A 410 -2.24 -12.89 7.92
CA ILE A 410 -2.57 -13.22 9.31
C ILE A 410 -3.29 -12.03 9.97
N LEU A 411 -2.71 -10.82 9.86
CA LEU A 411 -3.35 -9.61 10.39
C LEU A 411 -4.76 -9.44 9.81
N LEU A 412 -4.90 -9.55 8.50
CA LEU A 412 -6.21 -9.43 7.83
C LEU A 412 -7.21 -10.46 8.32
N THR A 413 -6.78 -11.71 8.52
CA THR A 413 -7.65 -12.77 9.05
C THR A 413 -8.09 -12.49 10.47
N ILE A 414 -7.17 -12.01 11.34
CA ILE A 414 -7.51 -11.57 12.70
C ILE A 414 -8.60 -10.49 12.66
N LEU A 415 -8.40 -9.43 11.85
CA LEU A 415 -9.35 -8.33 11.71
C LEU A 415 -10.69 -8.82 11.13
N GLY A 416 -10.65 -9.70 10.13
CA GLY A 416 -11.84 -10.29 9.54
C GLY A 416 -12.70 -11.07 10.53
N LEU A 417 -12.06 -11.93 11.35
CA LEU A 417 -12.75 -12.75 12.36
C LEU A 417 -13.28 -11.93 13.54
N LEU A 418 -12.62 -10.84 13.91
CA LEU A 418 -13.12 -9.93 14.96
C LEU A 418 -14.41 -9.18 14.55
N SER A 419 -14.71 -9.15 13.27
CA SER A 419 -15.88 -8.44 12.71
C SER A 419 -17.08 -9.34 12.43
N LEU A 420 -16.99 -10.63 12.74
CA LEU A 420 -18.09 -11.60 12.65
C LEU A 420 -18.91 -11.60 13.93
#